data_f58b1266139dbf7fb160af30c11865a6
#
_entry.id   f58b1266139dbf7fb160af30c11865a6
#
_cell.length_a   1.000
_cell.length_b   1.000
_cell.length_c   1.000
_cell.angle_alpha   90.00
_cell.angle_beta   90.00
_cell.angle_gamma   90.00
#
_symmetry.space_group_name_H-M   'P 1'
#
loop_
_entity.id
_entity.type
_entity.pdbx_description
1 polymer ?
#
loop_
_entity_poly.entity_id
_entity_poly.type
_entity_poly.pdbx_seq_one_letter_code
_entity_poly.pdbx_strand_id
1 'polypeptide(L)'
;MVTVLILAGGKSDRMGQDKALMDGGVDHLRALALDAEVERIITLCGDDNRIPLFEGEVWPDPPQCTSLREVLEWVFGKIEGAIQLIPCDAFQLQRSGLGFLLNCDGGVPLDEHGKRQPLLAHCPSEWTPTLSGRDVSSLFSNLQDLDAGKLTGQMKNFNTPLD
;
A
#
# COMPACT_ATOMS: atom_id res chain seq x y z
N MET A 1 -13.74 2.75 10.67
CA MET A 1 -12.82 3.78 10.16
C MET A 1 -11.67 3.11 9.40
N VAL A 2 -11.37 3.55 8.18
CA VAL A 2 -10.26 3.03 7.39
C VAL A 2 -9.25 4.13 7.11
N THR A 3 -7.98 3.83 7.33
CA THR A 3 -6.86 4.68 6.92
C THR A 3 -6.20 4.05 5.70
N VAL A 4 -6.03 4.84 4.63
CA VAL A 4 -5.26 4.41 3.46
C VAL A 4 -3.80 4.82 3.68
N LEU A 5 -2.89 3.85 3.52
CA LEU A 5 -1.45 4.10 3.54
C LEU A 5 -0.91 3.95 2.13
N ILE A 6 -0.37 5.02 1.58
CA ILE A 6 0.30 4.99 0.27
C ILE A 6 1.79 4.83 0.51
N LEU A 7 2.37 3.76 -0.02
CA LEU A 7 3.77 3.42 0.19
C LEU A 7 4.61 4.07 -0.90
N ALA A 8 5.21 5.21 -0.58
CA ALA A 8 5.93 6.04 -1.55
C ALA A 8 7.42 6.17 -1.24
N GLY A 9 7.93 5.38 -0.31
CA GLY A 9 9.36 5.36 0.00
C GLY A 9 10.15 4.50 -0.96
N GLY A 10 11.47 4.53 -0.79
CA GLY A 10 12.37 3.73 -1.57
C GLY A 10 12.92 4.46 -2.79
N LYS A 11 13.89 3.83 -3.44
CA LYS A 11 14.56 4.36 -4.62
C LYS A 11 14.06 3.63 -5.85
N SER A 12 13.68 4.38 -6.87
CA SER A 12 13.17 3.83 -8.12
C SER A 12 14.26 3.70 -9.18
N ASP A 13 15.45 3.30 -8.76
CA ASP A 13 16.65 3.23 -9.61
C ASP A 13 16.45 2.33 -10.82
N ARG A 14 15.68 1.24 -10.64
CA ARG A 14 15.41 0.29 -11.74
C ARG A 14 14.65 0.90 -12.89
N MET A 15 13.87 1.93 -12.64
CA MET A 15 13.02 2.58 -13.65
C MET A 15 13.63 3.88 -14.16
N GLY A 16 14.72 4.35 -13.54
CA GLY A 16 15.31 5.63 -13.89
C GLY A 16 14.44 6.84 -13.51
N GLN A 17 13.31 6.61 -12.81
CA GLN A 17 12.38 7.63 -12.39
C GLN A 17 11.84 7.29 -11.01
N ASP A 18 11.38 8.28 -10.28
CA ASP A 18 10.70 8.06 -9.01
C ASP A 18 9.29 7.56 -9.27
N LYS A 19 9.01 6.30 -8.93
CA LYS A 19 7.69 5.68 -9.13
C LYS A 19 6.58 6.44 -8.43
N ALA A 20 6.88 7.09 -7.30
CA ALA A 20 5.90 7.86 -6.57
C ALA A 20 5.37 9.05 -7.37
N LEU A 21 6.08 9.46 -8.43
CA LEU A 21 5.73 10.59 -9.27
C LEU A 21 5.37 10.17 -10.71
N MET A 22 5.46 8.87 -11.04
CA MET A 22 5.14 8.37 -12.38
C MET A 22 3.64 8.19 -12.57
N ASP A 23 3.14 8.42 -13.77
CA ASP A 23 1.73 8.18 -14.16
C ASP A 23 0.72 8.77 -13.17
N GLY A 24 0.98 10.00 -12.73
CA GLY A 24 0.20 10.65 -11.70
C GLY A 24 0.58 10.26 -10.27
N GLY A 25 1.25 9.13 -10.11
CA GLY A 25 1.87 8.69 -8.87
C GLY A 25 0.97 8.75 -7.64
N VAL A 26 1.53 9.24 -6.56
CA VAL A 26 0.81 9.37 -5.28
C VAL A 26 -0.40 10.28 -5.40
N ASP A 27 -0.30 11.38 -6.19
CA ASP A 27 -1.42 12.31 -6.35
C ASP A 27 -2.64 11.61 -6.95
N HIS A 28 -2.43 10.74 -7.93
CA HIS A 28 -3.50 9.95 -8.53
C HIS A 28 -4.14 9.00 -7.50
N LEU A 29 -3.31 8.30 -6.72
CA LEU A 29 -3.80 7.38 -5.70
C LEU A 29 -4.52 8.11 -4.56
N ARG A 30 -4.04 9.28 -4.18
CA ARG A 30 -4.73 10.12 -3.21
C ARG A 30 -6.09 10.56 -3.72
N ALA A 31 -6.17 10.94 -5.00
CA ALA A 31 -7.45 11.31 -5.61
C ALA A 31 -8.45 10.16 -5.60
N LEU A 32 -7.99 8.93 -5.90
CA LEU A 32 -8.85 7.75 -5.80
C LEU A 32 -9.37 7.54 -4.37
N ALA A 33 -8.50 7.69 -3.39
CA ALA A 33 -8.89 7.50 -2.00
C ALA A 33 -9.85 8.59 -1.52
N LEU A 34 -9.61 9.84 -1.92
CA LEU A 34 -10.52 10.94 -1.60
C LEU A 34 -11.90 10.72 -2.22
N ASP A 35 -11.95 10.26 -3.47
CA ASP A 35 -13.21 9.93 -4.14
C ASP A 35 -13.95 8.78 -3.45
N ALA A 36 -13.20 7.86 -2.83
CA ALA A 36 -13.76 6.76 -2.07
C ALA A 36 -14.22 7.17 -0.66
N GLU A 37 -14.05 8.44 -0.29
CA GLU A 37 -14.48 9.00 0.99
C GLU A 37 -13.84 8.33 2.21
N VAL A 38 -12.55 7.89 2.07
CA VAL A 38 -11.83 7.36 3.22
C VAL A 38 -11.56 8.47 4.24
N GLU A 39 -11.53 8.12 5.51
CA GLU A 39 -11.42 9.11 6.58
C GLU A 39 -10.00 9.69 6.73
N ARG A 40 -8.98 8.91 6.39
CA ARG A 40 -7.60 9.34 6.55
C ARG A 40 -6.72 8.75 5.48
N ILE A 41 -5.83 9.56 4.92
CA ILE A 41 -4.85 9.14 3.92
C ILE A 41 -3.47 9.58 4.40
N ILE A 42 -2.54 8.63 4.50
CA ILE A 42 -1.16 8.90 4.92
C ILE A 42 -0.24 8.41 3.81
N THR A 43 0.69 9.26 3.38
CA THR A 43 1.75 8.87 2.46
C THR A 43 3.01 8.59 3.26
N LEU A 44 3.54 7.37 3.14
CA LEU A 44 4.82 7.00 3.75
C LEU A 44 5.91 7.31 2.73
N CYS A 45 6.67 8.36 2.97
CA CYS A 45 7.56 8.90 1.94
C CYS A 45 8.98 8.34 1.95
N GLY A 46 9.34 7.54 2.94
CA GLY A 46 10.70 7.02 3.09
C GLY A 46 11.58 8.05 3.80
N ASP A 47 12.57 8.58 3.10
CA ASP A 47 13.46 9.57 3.67
C ASP A 47 12.72 10.89 3.96
N ASP A 48 13.09 11.57 5.06
CA ASP A 48 12.43 12.80 5.47
C ASP A 48 12.61 13.95 4.46
N ASN A 49 13.65 13.91 3.62
CA ASN A 49 13.82 14.91 2.57
C ASN A 49 12.77 14.80 1.45
N ARG A 50 11.99 13.74 1.43
CA ARG A 50 10.92 13.54 0.44
C ARG A 50 9.57 14.11 0.89
N ILE A 51 9.45 14.56 2.14
CA ILE A 51 8.18 15.11 2.64
C ILE A 51 7.60 16.19 1.72
N PRO A 52 8.39 17.18 1.23
CA PRO A 52 7.84 18.24 0.38
C PRO A 52 7.33 17.78 -1.00
N LEU A 53 7.63 16.53 -1.40
CA LEU A 53 7.18 16.01 -2.69
C LEU A 53 5.69 15.68 -2.74
N PHE A 54 5.05 15.53 -1.58
CA PHE A 54 3.70 15.01 -1.48
C PHE A 54 2.80 15.96 -0.69
N GLU A 55 1.52 15.99 -1.05
CA GLU A 55 0.51 16.77 -0.35
C GLU A 55 -0.14 15.95 0.76
N GLY A 56 -0.79 16.63 1.68
CA GLY A 56 -1.55 16.00 2.76
C GLY A 56 -0.69 15.52 3.90
N GLU A 57 -1.14 14.46 4.58
CA GLU A 57 -0.41 13.87 5.69
C GLU A 57 0.69 12.97 5.16
N VAL A 58 1.95 13.29 5.48
CA VAL A 58 3.13 12.57 4.98
C VAL A 58 4.00 12.19 6.17
N TRP A 59 4.36 10.90 6.26
CA TRP A 59 5.20 10.39 7.34
C TRP A 59 6.51 9.86 6.76
N PRO A 60 7.66 10.30 7.29
CA PRO A 60 8.95 9.70 6.93
C PRO A 60 9.16 8.40 7.70
N ASP A 61 10.08 7.58 7.22
CA ASP A 61 10.48 6.37 7.93
C ASP A 61 11.16 6.75 9.25
N PRO A 62 10.83 6.06 10.36
CA PRO A 62 11.56 6.27 11.60
C PRO A 62 13.05 5.93 11.42
N PRO A 63 13.97 6.70 12.05
CA PRO A 63 15.40 6.45 11.89
C PRO A 63 15.86 5.05 12.32
N GLN A 64 15.14 4.42 13.25
CA GLN A 64 15.46 3.09 13.73
C GLN A 64 15.03 1.97 12.77
N CYS A 65 14.19 2.28 11.79
CA CYS A 65 13.72 1.28 10.82
C CYS A 65 14.70 1.16 9.66
N THR A 66 15.08 -0.07 9.31
CA THR A 66 16.05 -0.33 8.24
C THR A 66 15.42 -1.06 7.05
N SER A 67 14.13 -1.42 7.13
CA SER A 67 13.43 -2.14 6.07
C SER A 67 11.97 -1.70 6.01
N LEU A 68 11.32 -1.97 4.88
CA LEU A 68 9.89 -1.73 4.75
C LEU A 68 9.08 -2.52 5.78
N ARG A 69 9.50 -3.77 6.07
CA ARG A 69 8.83 -4.57 7.08
C ARG A 69 8.81 -3.87 8.43
N GLU A 70 9.96 -3.33 8.85
CA GLU A 70 10.05 -2.63 10.13
C GLU A 70 9.18 -1.37 10.15
N VAL A 71 9.14 -0.63 9.04
CA VAL A 71 8.29 0.55 8.91
C VAL A 71 6.82 0.16 9.05
N LEU A 72 6.39 -0.92 8.37
CA LEU A 72 5.00 -1.38 8.46
C LEU A 72 4.64 -1.85 9.87
N GLU A 73 5.52 -2.58 10.52
CA GLU A 73 5.29 -2.98 11.92
C GLU A 73 5.09 -1.77 12.82
N TRP A 74 5.94 -0.77 12.64
CA TRP A 74 5.84 0.49 13.39
C TRP A 74 4.51 1.20 13.12
N VAL A 75 4.13 1.31 11.84
CA VAL A 75 2.88 1.97 11.45
C VAL A 75 1.67 1.25 12.02
N PHE A 76 1.65 -0.09 11.95
CA PHE A 76 0.52 -0.87 12.48
C PHE A 76 0.35 -0.68 13.99
N GLY A 77 1.42 -0.34 14.69
CA GLY A 77 1.35 -0.01 16.12
C GLY A 77 0.91 1.41 16.41
N LYS A 78 0.86 2.29 15.42
CA LYS A 78 0.55 3.71 15.58
C LYS A 78 -0.86 4.08 15.14
N ILE A 79 -1.44 3.34 14.20
CA ILE A 79 -2.72 3.68 13.58
C ILE A 79 -3.79 2.72 14.10
N GLU A 80 -4.87 3.27 14.64
CA GLU A 80 -6.02 2.49 15.06
C GLU A 80 -7.00 2.32 13.91
N GLY A 81 -7.76 1.22 13.95
CA GLY A 81 -8.76 0.92 12.93
C GLY A 81 -8.19 0.14 11.77
N ALA A 82 -9.00 -0.05 10.75
CA ALA A 82 -8.60 -0.79 9.55
C ALA A 82 -7.61 0.02 8.72
N ILE A 83 -6.71 -0.68 8.05
CA ILE A 83 -5.68 -0.06 7.21
C ILE A 83 -5.72 -0.70 5.84
N GLN A 84 -5.80 0.13 4.80
CA GLN A 84 -5.66 -0.30 3.41
C GLN A 84 -4.32 0.15 2.88
N LEU A 85 -3.47 -0.79 2.50
CA LEU A 85 -2.18 -0.48 1.87
C LEU A 85 -2.37 -0.26 0.37
N ILE A 86 -1.63 0.70 -0.18
CA ILE A 86 -1.54 0.94 -1.63
C ILE A 86 -0.09 1.26 -1.94
N PRO A 87 0.59 0.46 -2.79
CA PRO A 87 1.94 0.82 -3.21
C PRO A 87 1.89 1.94 -4.25
N CYS A 88 2.89 2.81 -4.28
CA CYS A 88 2.89 3.96 -5.18
C CYS A 88 2.95 3.56 -6.66
N ASP A 89 3.34 2.34 -6.97
CA ASP A 89 3.40 1.79 -8.33
C ASP A 89 2.18 0.93 -8.68
N ALA A 90 1.08 1.08 -7.97
CA ALA A 90 -0.19 0.44 -8.32
C ALA A 90 -0.85 1.20 -9.48
N PHE A 91 -0.18 1.24 -10.63
CA PHE A 91 -0.58 2.07 -11.77
C PHE A 91 -1.90 1.64 -12.40
N GLN A 92 -2.30 0.38 -12.21
CA GLN A 92 -3.53 -0.15 -12.77
C GLN A 92 -4.73 -0.06 -11.83
N LEU A 93 -4.52 0.38 -10.59
CA LEU A 93 -5.61 0.49 -9.63
C LEU A 93 -6.57 1.60 -10.04
N GLN A 94 -7.87 1.27 -10.03
CA GLN A 94 -8.95 2.20 -10.35
C GLN A 94 -9.92 2.28 -9.17
N ARG A 95 -10.88 3.17 -9.28
CA ARG A 95 -11.89 3.37 -8.23
C ARG A 95 -12.64 2.08 -7.88
N SER A 96 -12.96 1.26 -8.90
CA SER A 96 -13.65 -0.01 -8.68
C SER A 96 -12.80 -1.00 -7.89
N GLY A 97 -11.51 -1.10 -8.21
CA GLY A 97 -10.58 -1.98 -7.47
C GLY A 97 -10.38 -1.53 -6.04
N LEU A 98 -10.20 -0.23 -5.83
CA LEU A 98 -10.07 0.31 -4.48
C LEU A 98 -11.35 0.08 -3.68
N GLY A 99 -12.52 0.29 -4.30
CA GLY A 99 -13.80 0.03 -3.63
C GLY A 99 -13.95 -1.42 -3.20
N PHE A 100 -13.53 -2.36 -4.04
CA PHE A 100 -13.52 -3.78 -3.68
C PHE A 100 -12.69 -4.02 -2.43
N LEU A 101 -11.48 -3.47 -2.38
CA LEU A 101 -10.57 -3.64 -1.23
C LEU A 101 -11.14 -3.01 0.04
N LEU A 102 -11.67 -1.80 -0.06
CA LEU A 102 -12.19 -1.08 1.10
C LEU A 102 -13.44 -1.73 1.70
N ASN A 103 -14.20 -2.49 0.88
CA ASN A 103 -15.45 -3.12 1.32
C ASN A 103 -15.29 -4.59 1.70
N CYS A 104 -14.08 -5.15 1.63
CA CYS A 104 -13.86 -6.54 2.04
C CYS A 104 -13.67 -6.64 3.56
N ASP A 105 -13.74 -7.87 4.08
CA ASP A 105 -13.56 -8.14 5.50
C ASP A 105 -12.09 -8.28 5.91
N GLY A 106 -11.19 -8.06 4.99
CA GLY A 106 -9.76 -8.18 5.20
C GLY A 106 -9.16 -9.31 4.38
N GLY A 107 -7.94 -9.10 3.90
CA GLY A 107 -7.24 -10.10 3.11
C GLY A 107 -6.21 -9.50 2.19
N VAL A 108 -5.56 -10.37 1.42
CA VAL A 108 -4.54 -10.02 0.44
C VAL A 108 -5.07 -10.36 -0.95
N PRO A 109 -5.21 -9.37 -1.86
CA PRO A 109 -5.77 -9.67 -3.17
C PRO A 109 -4.78 -10.47 -4.03
N LEU A 110 -5.36 -11.28 -4.92
CA LEU A 110 -4.61 -12.01 -5.93
C LEU A 110 -4.62 -11.22 -7.24
N ASP A 111 -3.50 -11.23 -7.95
CA ASP A 111 -3.44 -10.64 -9.28
C ASP A 111 -4.01 -11.59 -10.34
N GLU A 112 -3.91 -11.20 -11.62
CA GLU A 112 -4.44 -11.99 -12.73
C GLU A 112 -3.75 -13.35 -12.93
N HIS A 113 -2.59 -13.54 -12.29
CA HIS A 113 -1.84 -14.80 -12.30
C HIS A 113 -2.04 -15.62 -11.03
N GLY A 114 -2.95 -15.20 -10.15
CA GLY A 114 -3.22 -15.86 -8.89
C GLY A 114 -2.16 -15.61 -7.81
N LYS A 115 -1.30 -14.62 -8.01
CA LYS A 115 -0.23 -14.29 -7.06
C LYS A 115 -0.71 -13.26 -6.05
N ARG A 116 -0.41 -13.51 -4.77
CA ARG A 116 -0.75 -12.58 -3.70
C ARG A 116 0.00 -11.26 -3.86
N GLN A 117 -0.73 -10.16 -3.61
CA GLN A 117 -0.17 -8.81 -3.64
C GLN A 117 -0.23 -8.20 -2.23
N PRO A 118 0.77 -8.50 -1.37
CA PRO A 118 0.72 -8.10 0.05
C PRO A 118 0.65 -6.59 0.25
N LEU A 119 1.24 -5.81 -0.64
CA LEU A 119 1.22 -4.35 -0.51
C LEU A 119 -0.12 -3.72 -0.88
N LEU A 120 -1.11 -4.53 -1.31
CA LEU A 120 -2.50 -4.13 -1.47
C LEU A 120 -3.40 -4.72 -0.40
N ALA A 121 -2.83 -5.25 0.68
CA ALA A 121 -3.59 -5.88 1.75
C ALA A 121 -4.57 -4.91 2.40
N HIS A 122 -5.75 -5.44 2.72
CA HIS A 122 -6.71 -4.77 3.59
C HIS A 122 -6.63 -5.42 4.97
N CYS A 123 -6.19 -4.64 5.96
CA CYS A 123 -5.94 -5.11 7.32
C CYS A 123 -7.11 -4.67 8.20
N PRO A 124 -7.96 -5.60 8.68
CA PRO A 124 -9.10 -5.22 9.52
C PRO A 124 -8.65 -4.67 10.88
N SER A 125 -9.53 -3.95 11.56
CA SER A 125 -9.18 -3.16 12.73
C SER A 125 -8.58 -3.95 13.89
N GLU A 126 -8.93 -5.21 14.04
CA GLU A 126 -8.42 -6.03 15.14
C GLU A 126 -7.33 -7.00 14.71
N TRP A 127 -6.91 -6.92 13.46
CA TRP A 127 -5.85 -7.75 12.95
C TRP A 127 -4.48 -7.29 13.48
N THR A 128 -3.62 -8.26 13.76
CA THR A 128 -2.21 -8.00 14.09
C THR A 128 -1.33 -8.76 13.13
N PRO A 129 -0.19 -8.18 12.71
CA PRO A 129 0.69 -8.86 11.78
C PRO A 129 1.36 -10.09 12.40
N THR A 130 1.71 -11.05 11.55
CA THR A 130 2.48 -12.21 11.96
C THR A 130 3.92 -11.79 12.25
N LEU A 131 4.45 -12.19 13.39
CA LEU A 131 5.82 -11.84 13.78
C LEU A 131 6.87 -12.81 13.26
N SER A 132 6.46 -13.93 12.64
CA SER A 132 7.36 -14.90 12.03
C SER A 132 7.84 -14.40 10.67
N GLY A 133 8.98 -14.91 10.22
CA GLY A 133 9.56 -14.53 8.93
C GLY A 133 10.29 -13.20 8.99
N ARG A 134 10.87 -12.82 7.86
CA ARG A 134 11.67 -11.57 7.74
C ARG A 134 11.26 -10.67 6.60
N ASP A 135 10.45 -11.16 5.67
CA ASP A 135 10.00 -10.40 4.52
C ASP A 135 8.66 -9.72 4.78
N VAL A 136 8.26 -8.84 3.88
CA VAL A 136 6.99 -8.13 3.99
C VAL A 136 5.82 -9.09 3.86
N SER A 137 5.90 -10.05 2.94
CA SER A 137 4.81 -11.01 2.70
C SER A 137 4.42 -11.78 3.95
N SER A 138 5.39 -12.15 4.79
CA SER A 138 5.10 -12.93 5.98
C SER A 138 4.30 -12.18 7.03
N LEU A 139 4.30 -10.84 7.02
CA LEU A 139 3.45 -10.05 7.91
C LEU A 139 1.97 -10.39 7.73
N PHE A 140 1.58 -10.72 6.50
CA PHE A 140 0.18 -10.92 6.10
C PHE A 140 -0.19 -12.39 5.92
N SER A 141 0.66 -13.31 6.39
CA SER A 141 0.43 -14.75 6.19
C SER A 141 -0.84 -15.26 6.87
N ASN A 142 -1.32 -14.55 7.88
CA ASN A 142 -2.56 -14.89 8.59
C ASN A 142 -3.81 -14.22 7.99
N LEU A 143 -3.68 -13.51 6.87
CA LEU A 143 -4.81 -12.94 6.14
C LEU A 143 -5.19 -13.86 4.98
N GLN A 144 -6.50 -13.95 4.71
CA GLN A 144 -7.02 -14.77 3.62
C GLN A 144 -6.68 -14.16 2.25
N ASP A 145 -6.72 -15.00 1.22
CA ASP A 145 -6.64 -14.55 -0.15
C ASP A 145 -7.96 -13.89 -0.55
N LEU A 146 -7.88 -12.82 -1.34
CA LEU A 146 -9.04 -12.15 -1.91
C LEU A 146 -9.06 -12.39 -3.42
N ASP A 147 -10.11 -13.01 -3.92
CA ASP A 147 -10.32 -13.16 -5.36
C ASP A 147 -11.07 -11.92 -5.85
N ALA A 148 -10.38 -11.07 -6.59
CA ALA A 148 -10.95 -9.83 -7.11
C ALA A 148 -11.74 -10.03 -8.41
N GLY A 149 -11.83 -11.26 -8.93
CA GLY A 149 -12.62 -11.59 -10.12
C GLY A 149 -12.20 -10.77 -11.33
N LYS A 150 -13.12 -9.99 -11.87
CA LYS A 150 -12.84 -9.13 -13.03
C LYS A 150 -11.87 -7.99 -12.75
N LEU A 151 -11.59 -7.72 -11.49
CA LEU A 151 -10.72 -6.61 -11.07
C LEU A 151 -9.27 -7.04 -10.84
N THR A 152 -8.93 -8.30 -11.10
CA THR A 152 -7.58 -8.84 -10.84
C THR A 152 -6.49 -8.08 -11.59
N GLY A 153 -6.79 -7.53 -12.78
CA GLY A 153 -5.83 -6.74 -13.54
C GLY A 153 -5.44 -5.43 -12.86
N GLN A 154 -6.24 -4.96 -11.90
CA GLN A 154 -5.92 -3.78 -11.10
C GLN A 154 -5.05 -4.11 -9.88
N MET A 155 -4.97 -5.38 -9.49
CA MET A 155 -4.27 -5.84 -8.29
C MET A 155 -2.82 -6.17 -8.63
N LYS A 156 -2.05 -5.13 -8.95
CA LYS A 156 -0.68 -5.30 -9.42
C LYS A 156 0.18 -4.11 -9.02
N ASN A 157 1.42 -4.39 -8.63
CA ASN A 157 2.45 -3.36 -8.52
C ASN A 157 3.53 -3.63 -9.58
N PHE A 158 4.23 -2.59 -9.99
CA PHE A 158 5.24 -2.66 -11.05
C PHE A 158 6.63 -2.48 -10.43
N ASN A 159 7.38 -3.57 -10.34
CA ASN A 159 8.74 -3.55 -9.76
C ASN A 159 9.81 -3.22 -10.78
N THR A 160 9.53 -3.45 -12.08
CA THR A 160 10.42 -3.12 -13.19
C THR A 160 9.59 -2.57 -14.34
N PRO A 161 10.24 -1.92 -15.35
CA PRO A 161 9.50 -1.44 -16.50
C PRO A 161 8.79 -2.52 -17.31
N LEU A 162 9.17 -3.78 -17.13
CA LEU A 162 8.60 -4.92 -17.87
C LEU A 162 7.45 -5.61 -17.13
N ASP A 163 7.20 -5.22 -15.91
CA ASP A 163 6.15 -5.84 -15.07
C ASP A 163 4.73 -5.45 -15.50
#